data_ad3507afa53ef6d65a421a72d818fce6
#
_entry.id   ad3507afa53ef6d65a421a72d818fce6
#
_cell.length_a   1.000
_cell.length_b   1.000
_cell.length_c   1.000
_cell.angle_alpha   90.00
_cell.angle_beta   90.00
_cell.angle_gamma   90.00
#
_symmetry.space_group_name_H-M   'P 1'
#
loop_
_entity.id
_entity.type
_entity.pdbx_description
1 polymer ?
#
loop_
_entity_poly.entity_id
_entity_poly.type
_entity_poly.pdbx_seq_one_letter_code
_entity_poly.pdbx_strand_id
1 'polypeptide(L)'
;MKALLWALLIAGVIRTFAIEPFKIPSGSMKPNLLVGDFLFVSKWDYGYSRYSFPFGLAPFSGKIMEKSPNRGDVIVFKLPGQENINYVKRLVGLPGETIKVVDGLIYIKKQGFDDFEVIDQIEDGLFLDDQYKVNINQLVESGYKILNLTDNGPLDYTPEYIIPDNKFFFMGDNRDNSSDSRVMSGVGFVPKENIIGRVWFIWFSVDTDFRLSKFWTLPLHIRYDRLFNIVN
;
A
#
# COMPACT_ATOMS: atom_id res chain seq x y z
N MET A 1 -16.93 34.28 9.76
CA MET A 1 -17.66 33.00 9.87
C MET A 1 -18.00 32.35 8.52
N LYS A 2 -18.62 33.06 7.55
CA LYS A 2 -19.01 32.50 6.24
C LYS A 2 -17.82 31.91 5.47
N ALA A 3 -16.67 32.61 5.43
CA ALA A 3 -15.47 32.13 4.71
C ALA A 3 -14.92 30.80 5.30
N LEU A 4 -14.91 30.66 6.63
CA LEU A 4 -14.49 29.43 7.30
C LEU A 4 -15.42 28.25 6.97
N LEU A 5 -16.74 28.49 6.95
CA LEU A 5 -17.73 27.47 6.58
C LEU A 5 -17.53 27.01 5.13
N TRP A 6 -17.32 27.92 4.19
CA TRP A 6 -17.02 27.58 2.81
C TRP A 6 -15.70 26.80 2.68
N ALA A 7 -14.65 27.22 3.40
CA ALA A 7 -13.37 26.51 3.37
C ALA A 7 -13.50 25.07 3.88
N LEU A 8 -14.23 24.86 5.00
CA LEU A 8 -14.50 23.52 5.55
C LEU A 8 -15.34 22.67 4.61
N LEU A 9 -16.34 23.26 3.96
CA LEU A 9 -17.19 22.55 2.99
C LEU A 9 -16.37 22.12 1.77
N ILE A 10 -15.58 23.03 1.19
CA ILE A 10 -14.70 22.72 0.03
C ILE A 10 -13.68 21.64 0.42
N ALA A 11 -13.01 21.77 1.57
CA ALA A 11 -12.07 20.77 2.06
C ALA A 11 -12.75 19.40 2.27
N GLY A 12 -13.98 19.40 2.81
CA GLY A 12 -14.78 18.18 2.98
C GLY A 12 -15.12 17.51 1.64
N VAL A 13 -15.52 18.30 0.64
CA VAL A 13 -15.80 17.80 -0.71
C VAL A 13 -14.54 17.22 -1.36
N ILE A 14 -13.42 17.95 -1.32
CA ILE A 14 -12.15 17.47 -1.87
C ILE A 14 -11.72 16.16 -1.20
N ARG A 15 -11.75 16.11 0.14
CA ARG A 15 -11.38 14.91 0.90
C ARG A 15 -12.28 13.72 0.60
N THR A 16 -13.57 13.96 0.38
CA THR A 16 -14.53 12.88 0.12
C THR A 16 -14.38 12.32 -1.30
N PHE A 17 -14.23 13.18 -2.30
CA PHE A 17 -14.35 12.80 -3.71
C PHE A 17 -13.04 12.83 -4.49
N ALA A 18 -12.01 13.52 -4.00
CA ALA A 18 -10.78 13.67 -4.74
C ALA A 18 -9.61 12.96 -4.06
N ILE A 19 -8.99 13.61 -3.10
CA ILE A 19 -7.75 13.13 -2.49
C ILE A 19 -7.87 13.10 -0.96
N GLU A 20 -7.23 12.12 -0.35
CA GLU A 20 -7.11 12.02 1.09
C GLU A 20 -5.64 11.92 1.51
N PRO A 21 -5.20 12.73 2.50
CA PRO A 21 -3.85 12.61 3.03
C PRO A 21 -3.73 11.42 3.99
N PHE A 22 -2.66 10.65 3.84
CA PHE A 22 -2.28 9.55 4.73
C PHE A 22 -0.85 9.71 5.19
N LYS A 23 -0.56 9.27 6.43
CA LYS A 23 0.79 9.18 6.97
C LYS A 23 1.22 7.72 7.00
N ILE A 24 2.48 7.43 6.67
CA ILE A 24 3.07 6.11 6.74
C ILE A 24 3.66 5.87 8.14
N PRO A 25 3.06 4.98 8.94
CA PRO A 25 3.51 4.69 10.30
C PRO A 25 4.47 3.51 10.39
N SER A 26 4.58 2.66 9.34
CA SER A 26 5.32 1.41 9.36
C SER A 26 6.26 1.25 8.18
N GLY A 27 7.30 0.41 8.34
CA GLY A 27 8.30 0.14 7.32
C GLY A 27 7.94 -0.95 6.31
N SER A 28 6.69 -1.45 6.30
CA SER A 28 6.32 -2.60 5.47
C SER A 28 6.32 -2.34 3.95
N MET A 29 6.42 -1.08 3.54
CA MET A 29 6.48 -0.64 2.14
C MET A 29 7.85 -0.04 1.78
N LYS A 30 8.89 -0.20 2.64
CA LYS A 30 10.27 0.14 2.28
C LYS A 30 10.73 -0.72 1.09
N PRO A 31 11.54 -0.18 0.19
CA PRO A 31 12.16 1.13 0.18
C PRO A 31 11.28 2.23 -0.43
N ASN A 32 10.14 1.86 -1.07
CA ASN A 32 9.32 2.80 -1.84
C ASN A 32 8.61 3.83 -0.95
N LEU A 33 8.08 3.41 0.20
CA LEU A 33 7.50 4.30 1.20
C LEU A 33 8.23 4.14 2.53
N LEU A 34 8.65 5.26 3.11
CA LEU A 34 9.38 5.30 4.38
C LEU A 34 8.46 5.74 5.53
N VAL A 35 8.80 5.32 6.74
CA VAL A 35 8.13 5.84 7.94
C VAL A 35 8.34 7.37 7.99
N GLY A 36 7.25 8.11 8.16
CA GLY A 36 7.26 9.58 8.14
C GLY A 36 6.95 10.20 6.78
N ASP A 37 6.69 9.40 5.74
CA ASP A 37 6.10 9.90 4.50
C ASP A 37 4.63 10.25 4.69
N PHE A 38 4.21 11.34 4.06
CA PHE A 38 2.82 11.76 3.96
C PHE A 38 2.40 11.69 2.49
N LEU A 39 1.35 10.95 2.23
CA LEU A 39 0.87 10.60 0.91
C LEU A 39 -0.41 11.34 0.57
N PHE A 40 -0.63 11.60 -0.72
CA PHE A 40 -1.97 11.82 -1.24
C PHE A 40 -2.46 10.56 -1.94
N VAL A 41 -3.69 10.18 -1.61
CA VAL A 41 -4.38 9.00 -2.15
C VAL A 41 -5.54 9.47 -3.00
N SER A 42 -5.56 9.03 -4.25
CA SER A 42 -6.62 9.31 -5.22
C SER A 42 -7.77 8.31 -5.00
N LYS A 43 -8.98 8.83 -4.79
CA LYS A 43 -10.18 8.00 -4.62
C LYS A 43 -10.90 7.70 -5.93
N TRP A 44 -10.79 8.58 -6.92
CA TRP A 44 -11.49 8.43 -8.21
C TRP A 44 -10.93 7.31 -9.09
N ASP A 45 -9.71 6.83 -8.79
CA ASP A 45 -9.07 5.79 -9.62
C ASP A 45 -9.82 4.47 -9.56
N TYR A 46 -10.42 4.12 -8.39
CA TYR A 46 -11.11 2.84 -8.23
C TYR A 46 -12.59 2.97 -7.87
N GLY A 47 -13.13 4.20 -7.92
CA GLY A 47 -14.51 4.49 -7.54
C GLY A 47 -14.70 4.59 -6.02
N TYR A 48 -15.94 4.84 -5.63
CA TYR A 48 -16.30 5.21 -4.26
C TYR A 48 -17.04 4.08 -3.55
N SER A 49 -16.60 3.75 -2.34
CA SER A 49 -17.29 2.87 -1.40
C SER A 49 -17.74 3.65 -0.17
N ARG A 50 -18.38 2.99 0.78
CA ARG A 50 -18.72 3.60 2.08
C ARG A 50 -17.49 4.22 2.78
N TYR A 51 -16.31 3.66 2.57
CA TYR A 51 -15.06 4.15 3.16
C TYR A 51 -14.50 5.42 2.51
N SER A 52 -15.05 5.83 1.38
CA SER A 52 -14.71 7.11 0.75
C SER A 52 -15.36 8.30 1.45
N PHE A 53 -16.40 8.06 2.25
CA PHE A 53 -17.16 9.10 2.94
C PHE A 53 -16.75 9.23 4.41
N PRO A 54 -16.84 10.44 4.99
CA PRO A 54 -16.59 10.65 6.40
C PRO A 54 -17.46 9.72 7.26
N PHE A 55 -16.85 9.10 8.26
CA PHE A 55 -17.52 8.17 9.19
C PHE A 55 -18.16 6.94 8.52
N GLY A 56 -17.86 6.65 7.26
CA GLY A 56 -18.49 5.54 6.53
C GLY A 56 -19.95 5.76 6.17
N LEU A 57 -20.42 7.00 6.19
CA LEU A 57 -21.82 7.39 5.94
C LEU A 57 -22.10 7.53 4.44
N ALA A 58 -22.03 6.41 3.71
CA ALA A 58 -22.49 6.40 2.31
C ALA A 58 -23.98 6.04 2.23
N PRO A 59 -24.75 6.67 1.34
CA PRO A 59 -26.15 6.33 1.12
C PRO A 59 -26.37 5.07 0.27
N PHE A 60 -25.31 4.28 0.01
CA PHE A 60 -25.31 3.09 -0.83
C PHE A 60 -24.40 1.99 -0.24
N SER A 61 -24.61 0.75 -0.67
CA SER A 61 -23.75 -0.40 -0.42
C SER A 61 -22.89 -0.72 -1.65
N GLY A 62 -21.71 -1.35 -1.45
CA GLY A 62 -20.78 -1.70 -2.52
C GLY A 62 -19.97 -0.51 -3.02
N LYS A 63 -19.60 -0.52 -4.31
CA LYS A 63 -18.83 0.53 -4.98
C LYS A 63 -19.62 1.14 -6.15
N ILE A 64 -19.47 2.46 -6.33
CA ILE A 64 -20.00 3.20 -7.47
C ILE A 64 -18.85 3.75 -8.33
N MET A 65 -19.06 3.90 -9.64
CA MET A 65 -18.03 4.31 -10.61
C MET A 65 -16.78 3.43 -10.53
N GLU A 66 -17.02 2.12 -10.34
CA GLU A 66 -15.97 1.14 -10.11
C GLU A 66 -15.02 1.02 -11.30
N LYS A 67 -13.72 1.02 -11.02
CA LYS A 67 -12.64 0.64 -11.93
C LYS A 67 -11.78 -0.41 -11.24
N SER A 68 -11.35 -1.40 -12.00
CA SER A 68 -10.45 -2.43 -11.48
C SER A 68 -9.05 -1.86 -11.29
N PRO A 69 -8.40 -2.11 -10.16
CA PRO A 69 -7.00 -1.77 -9.97
C PRO A 69 -6.09 -2.66 -10.82
N ASN A 70 -4.90 -2.16 -11.14
CA ASN A 70 -3.90 -2.90 -11.87
C ASN A 70 -2.90 -3.57 -10.92
N ARG A 71 -2.36 -4.72 -11.32
CA ARG A 71 -1.22 -5.33 -10.62
C ARG A 71 -0.06 -4.33 -10.58
N GLY A 72 0.60 -4.25 -9.42
CA GLY A 72 1.67 -3.28 -9.15
C GLY A 72 1.19 -1.98 -8.49
N ASP A 73 -0.10 -1.63 -8.56
CA ASP A 73 -0.60 -0.42 -7.90
C ASP A 73 -0.39 -0.47 -6.38
N VAL A 74 0.10 0.63 -5.80
CA VAL A 74 0.18 0.81 -4.34
C VAL A 74 -1.14 1.38 -3.84
N ILE A 75 -1.81 0.66 -2.96
CA ILE A 75 -3.20 0.90 -2.61
C ILE A 75 -3.38 1.04 -1.10
N VAL A 76 -4.20 2.02 -0.72
CA VAL A 76 -4.72 2.16 0.65
C VAL A 76 -6.06 1.44 0.74
N PHE A 77 -6.20 0.57 1.73
CA PHE A 77 -7.44 -0.16 1.98
C PHE A 77 -7.74 -0.33 3.47
N LYS A 78 -8.98 -0.61 3.80
CA LYS A 78 -9.42 -0.98 5.15
C LYS A 78 -9.08 -2.44 5.43
N LEU A 79 -8.45 -2.70 6.59
CA LEU A 79 -8.16 -4.07 7.01
C LEU A 79 -9.46 -4.86 7.14
N PRO A 80 -9.61 -6.01 6.45
CA PRO A 80 -10.80 -6.85 6.58
C PRO A 80 -11.02 -7.29 8.04
N GLY A 81 -12.24 -7.10 8.54
CA GLY A 81 -12.59 -7.41 9.94
C GLY A 81 -12.16 -6.36 10.98
N GLN A 82 -11.36 -5.37 10.58
CA GLN A 82 -10.93 -4.26 11.44
C GLN A 82 -10.91 -2.95 10.61
N GLU A 83 -12.08 -2.51 10.15
CA GLU A 83 -12.20 -1.39 9.19
C GLU A 83 -11.83 -0.01 9.78
N ASN A 84 -11.52 0.08 11.06
CA ASN A 84 -10.91 1.27 11.68
C ASN A 84 -9.42 1.43 11.33
N ILE A 85 -8.76 0.35 10.83
CA ILE A 85 -7.33 0.33 10.50
C ILE A 85 -7.16 0.46 8.98
N ASN A 86 -6.27 1.37 8.57
CA ASN A 86 -5.87 1.53 7.18
C ASN A 86 -4.53 0.81 6.95
N TYR A 87 -4.45 0.07 5.85
CA TYR A 87 -3.23 -0.57 5.36
C TYR A 87 -2.83 0.04 4.03
N VAL A 88 -1.53 0.07 3.79
CA VAL A 88 -0.94 0.41 2.48
C VAL A 88 -0.10 -0.76 2.04
N LYS A 89 -0.43 -1.34 0.88
CA LYS A 89 0.27 -2.48 0.29
C LYS A 89 0.24 -2.40 -1.24
N ARG A 90 1.08 -3.20 -1.88
CA ARG A 90 1.09 -3.37 -3.33
C ARG A 90 0.15 -4.48 -3.75
N LEU A 91 -0.61 -4.24 -4.80
CA LEU A 91 -1.48 -5.24 -5.40
C LEU A 91 -0.65 -6.23 -6.21
N VAL A 92 -0.68 -7.49 -5.81
CA VAL A 92 0.09 -8.56 -6.46
C VAL A 92 -0.81 -9.57 -7.15
N GLY A 93 -1.93 -9.96 -6.56
CA GLY A 93 -2.83 -10.96 -7.14
C GLY A 93 -4.23 -10.40 -7.42
N LEU A 94 -4.79 -10.78 -8.57
CA LEU A 94 -6.10 -10.35 -9.08
C LEU A 94 -7.18 -11.42 -8.83
N PRO A 95 -8.48 -11.06 -8.85
CA PRO A 95 -9.57 -12.02 -8.71
C PRO A 95 -9.48 -13.17 -9.71
N GLY A 96 -9.73 -14.40 -9.25
CA GLY A 96 -9.69 -15.61 -10.07
C GLY A 96 -8.29 -16.20 -10.31
N GLU A 97 -7.22 -15.52 -9.90
CA GLU A 97 -5.87 -16.05 -10.03
C GLU A 97 -5.51 -16.95 -8.84
N THR A 98 -4.53 -17.84 -9.08
CA THR A 98 -3.88 -18.62 -8.03
C THR A 98 -2.47 -18.07 -7.82
N ILE A 99 -2.09 -17.81 -6.58
CA ILE A 99 -0.77 -17.26 -6.23
C ILE A 99 -0.13 -18.14 -5.17
N LYS A 100 1.19 -18.32 -5.26
CA LYS A 100 2.04 -18.91 -4.23
C LYS A 100 3.40 -18.23 -4.22
N VAL A 101 4.11 -18.35 -3.11
CA VAL A 101 5.51 -17.93 -2.98
C VAL A 101 6.35 -19.17 -2.74
N VAL A 102 7.45 -19.31 -3.47
CA VAL A 102 8.43 -20.39 -3.33
C VAL A 102 9.81 -19.76 -3.44
N ASP A 103 10.69 -19.99 -2.48
CA ASP A 103 12.02 -19.35 -2.38
C ASP A 103 11.97 -17.81 -2.49
N GLY A 104 10.94 -17.18 -1.89
CA GLY A 104 10.71 -15.74 -2.00
C GLY A 104 10.20 -15.25 -3.36
N LEU A 105 10.18 -16.08 -4.39
CA LEU A 105 9.67 -15.77 -5.73
C LEU A 105 8.15 -15.95 -5.80
N ILE A 106 7.49 -15.03 -6.47
CA ILE A 106 6.04 -15.07 -6.67
C ILE A 106 5.70 -15.85 -7.93
N TYR A 107 4.84 -16.84 -7.79
CA TYR A 107 4.27 -17.64 -8.86
C TYR A 107 2.79 -17.31 -9.00
N ILE A 108 2.37 -16.93 -10.20
CA ILE A 108 0.98 -16.57 -10.51
C ILE A 108 0.45 -17.47 -11.62
N LYS A 109 -0.68 -18.09 -11.37
CA LYS A 109 -1.46 -18.80 -12.38
C LYS A 109 -2.71 -17.99 -12.69
N LYS A 110 -2.82 -17.49 -13.92
CA LYS A 110 -3.98 -16.73 -14.37
C LYS A 110 -5.22 -17.60 -14.49
N GLN A 111 -6.38 -17.01 -14.34
CA GLN A 111 -7.65 -17.73 -14.52
C GLN A 111 -7.75 -18.33 -15.93
N GLY A 112 -8.05 -19.64 -16.01
CA GLY A 112 -8.17 -20.36 -17.28
C GLY A 112 -6.85 -20.85 -17.87
N PHE A 113 -5.72 -20.71 -17.16
CA PHE A 113 -4.42 -21.27 -17.53
C PHE A 113 -3.99 -22.32 -16.51
N ASP A 114 -3.23 -23.32 -16.96
CA ASP A 114 -2.74 -24.41 -16.12
C ASP A 114 -1.37 -24.13 -15.53
N ASP A 115 -0.55 -23.32 -16.20
CA ASP A 115 0.84 -23.06 -15.86
C ASP A 115 0.99 -21.82 -14.95
N PHE A 116 1.98 -21.90 -14.07
CA PHE A 116 2.41 -20.75 -13.26
C PHE A 116 3.45 -19.92 -14.03
N GLU A 117 3.24 -18.62 -14.07
CA GLU A 117 4.23 -17.63 -14.48
C GLU A 117 5.00 -17.16 -13.23
N VAL A 118 6.33 -17.13 -13.31
CA VAL A 118 7.18 -16.59 -12.23
C VAL A 118 7.35 -15.10 -12.45
N ILE A 119 7.25 -14.33 -11.37
CA ILE A 119 7.65 -12.93 -11.41
C ILE A 119 9.14 -12.85 -11.12
N ASP A 120 9.92 -12.49 -12.14
CA ASP A 120 11.36 -12.38 -12.03
C ASP A 120 11.79 -11.25 -11.09
N GLN A 121 12.87 -11.49 -10.36
CA GLN A 121 13.53 -10.54 -9.48
C GLN A 121 14.98 -10.34 -9.95
N ILE A 122 15.43 -9.07 -9.93
CA ILE A 122 16.79 -8.68 -10.33
C ILE A 122 17.44 -7.96 -9.15
N GLU A 123 18.66 -8.33 -8.81
CA GLU A 123 19.43 -7.66 -7.76
C GLU A 123 19.65 -6.18 -8.10
N ASP A 124 19.42 -5.29 -7.15
CA ASP A 124 19.56 -3.84 -7.26
C ASP A 124 20.40 -3.27 -6.08
N GLY A 125 21.25 -4.08 -5.48
CA GLY A 125 22.19 -3.70 -4.43
C GLY A 125 21.66 -3.83 -3.02
N LEU A 126 22.09 -2.94 -2.12
CA LEU A 126 21.75 -2.99 -0.70
C LEU A 126 21.00 -1.72 -0.27
N PHE A 127 19.96 -1.90 0.50
CA PHE A 127 19.23 -0.83 1.19
C PHE A 127 19.69 -0.80 2.66
N LEU A 128 20.20 0.35 3.12
CA LEU A 128 20.47 0.56 4.52
C LEU A 128 19.18 0.94 5.25
N ASP A 129 18.71 0.04 6.11
CA ASP A 129 17.56 0.37 6.96
C ASP A 129 17.99 1.29 8.12
N ASP A 130 17.53 2.54 8.07
CA ASP A 130 17.90 3.57 9.06
C ASP A 130 17.41 3.25 10.47
N GLN A 131 16.32 2.51 10.59
CA GLN A 131 15.71 2.16 11.87
C GLN A 131 16.49 1.05 12.58
N TYR A 132 16.88 0.01 11.84
CA TYR A 132 17.56 -1.16 12.39
C TYR A 132 19.06 -1.16 12.15
N LYS A 133 19.58 -0.21 11.35
CA LYS A 133 21.00 -0.07 10.98
C LYS A 133 21.57 -1.35 10.35
N VAL A 134 20.75 -2.04 9.55
CA VAL A 134 21.13 -3.26 8.81
C VAL A 134 21.03 -3.03 7.31
N ASN A 135 21.90 -3.70 6.56
CA ASN A 135 21.79 -3.77 5.11
C ASN A 135 20.84 -4.90 4.73
N ILE A 136 19.88 -4.60 3.86
CA ILE A 136 18.89 -5.53 3.36
C ILE A 136 19.04 -5.62 1.84
N ASN A 137 18.97 -6.82 1.26
CA ASN A 137 19.00 -6.99 -0.19
C ASN A 137 17.85 -6.24 -0.83
N GLN A 138 18.18 -5.36 -1.78
CA GLN A 138 17.22 -4.66 -2.60
C GLN A 138 17.14 -5.35 -3.97
N LEU A 139 15.94 -5.66 -4.38
CA LEU A 139 15.64 -6.32 -5.65
C LEU A 139 14.66 -5.46 -6.44
N VAL A 140 14.67 -5.60 -7.77
CA VAL A 140 13.64 -5.06 -8.66
C VAL A 140 12.74 -6.20 -9.12
N GLU A 141 11.45 -6.06 -8.85
CA GLU A 141 10.40 -7.00 -9.23
C GLU A 141 9.35 -6.25 -10.06
N SER A 142 9.08 -6.70 -11.27
CA SER A 142 8.10 -6.04 -12.16
C SER A 142 8.28 -4.52 -12.28
N GLY A 143 9.51 -4.00 -12.17
CA GLY A 143 9.82 -2.57 -12.31
C GLY A 143 9.72 -1.74 -11.03
N TYR A 144 9.41 -2.33 -9.88
CA TYR A 144 9.44 -1.67 -8.56
C TYR A 144 10.43 -2.36 -7.62
N LYS A 145 10.95 -1.60 -6.66
CA LYS A 145 11.93 -2.08 -5.69
C LYS A 145 11.25 -2.83 -4.55
N ILE A 146 11.87 -3.92 -4.12
CA ILE A 146 11.46 -4.69 -2.93
C ILE A 146 12.66 -4.90 -2.03
N LEU A 147 12.43 -5.23 -0.77
CA LEU A 147 13.45 -5.63 0.18
C LEU A 147 13.24 -7.09 0.56
N ASN A 148 14.33 -7.85 0.49
CA ASN A 148 14.42 -9.24 0.93
C ASN A 148 15.56 -9.39 1.93
N LEU A 149 15.24 -9.70 3.18
CA LEU A 149 16.23 -9.84 4.26
C LEU A 149 16.80 -11.25 4.28
N THR A 150 15.99 -12.26 3.95
CA THR A 150 16.35 -13.67 3.97
C THR A 150 15.56 -14.44 2.92
N ASP A 151 16.15 -15.50 2.35
CA ASP A 151 15.50 -16.36 1.36
C ASP A 151 14.79 -17.56 2.03
N ASN A 152 14.77 -17.64 3.35
CA ASN A 152 14.19 -18.73 4.13
C ASN A 152 13.29 -18.24 5.24
N GLY A 153 12.63 -17.10 5.04
CA GLY A 153 11.65 -16.56 5.98
C GLY A 153 10.35 -17.37 5.99
N PRO A 154 9.52 -17.20 7.02
CA PRO A 154 8.26 -17.95 7.18
C PRO A 154 7.24 -17.66 6.07
N LEU A 155 7.40 -16.58 5.30
CA LEU A 155 6.52 -16.18 4.21
C LEU A 155 7.14 -16.37 2.82
N ASP A 156 8.34 -16.99 2.74
CA ASP A 156 9.01 -17.32 1.48
C ASP A 156 8.54 -18.65 0.88
N TYR A 157 7.79 -19.42 1.68
CA TYR A 157 7.12 -20.66 1.26
C TYR A 157 5.67 -20.61 1.70
N THR A 158 4.75 -20.51 0.74
CA THR A 158 3.32 -20.45 1.04
C THR A 158 2.56 -21.56 0.34
N PRO A 159 1.38 -21.95 0.84
CA PRO A 159 0.44 -22.75 0.06
C PRO A 159 -0.05 -21.96 -1.18
N GLU A 160 -0.75 -22.66 -2.07
CA GLU A 160 -1.48 -22.02 -3.16
C GLU A 160 -2.73 -21.31 -2.62
N TYR A 161 -2.85 -20.01 -2.95
CA TYR A 161 -3.97 -19.18 -2.62
C TYR A 161 -4.81 -18.92 -3.86
N ILE A 162 -6.00 -19.48 -3.93
CA ILE A 162 -6.97 -19.17 -5.00
C ILE A 162 -7.71 -17.90 -4.58
N ILE A 163 -7.54 -16.83 -5.34
CA ILE A 163 -8.11 -15.52 -5.03
C ILE A 163 -9.59 -15.52 -5.42
N PRO A 164 -10.51 -15.34 -4.46
CA PRO A 164 -11.93 -15.32 -4.76
C PRO A 164 -12.32 -14.13 -5.65
N ASP A 165 -13.44 -14.25 -6.36
CA ASP A 165 -14.04 -13.15 -7.09
C ASP A 165 -14.25 -11.93 -6.19
N ASN A 166 -14.02 -10.74 -6.75
CA ASN A 166 -14.12 -9.47 -6.04
C ASN A 166 -13.18 -9.30 -4.83
N LYS A 167 -12.12 -10.11 -4.73
CA LYS A 167 -11.06 -9.96 -3.74
C LYS A 167 -9.70 -9.83 -4.41
N PHE A 168 -8.77 -9.27 -3.67
CA PHE A 168 -7.42 -8.99 -4.13
C PHE A 168 -6.39 -9.52 -3.14
N PHE A 169 -5.18 -9.80 -3.65
CA PHE A 169 -4.06 -10.24 -2.85
C PHE A 169 -2.97 -9.17 -2.84
N PHE A 170 -2.63 -8.70 -1.67
CA PHE A 170 -1.68 -7.62 -1.45
C PHE A 170 -0.42 -8.09 -0.75
N MET A 171 0.74 -7.55 -1.14
CA MET A 171 2.01 -7.78 -0.44
C MET A 171 2.70 -6.46 -0.09
N GLY A 172 3.50 -6.48 0.96
CA GLY A 172 4.39 -5.36 1.28
C GLY A 172 5.66 -5.41 0.43
N ASP A 173 6.22 -4.25 0.11
CA ASP A 173 7.48 -4.16 -0.62
C ASP A 173 8.67 -4.60 0.26
N ASN A 174 8.57 -4.47 1.59
CA ASN A 174 9.50 -5.04 2.57
C ASN A 174 9.03 -6.47 2.92
N ARG A 175 9.40 -7.44 2.08
CA ARG A 175 8.87 -8.80 2.02
C ARG A 175 8.87 -9.52 3.37
N ASP A 176 9.98 -9.50 4.09
CA ASP A 176 10.11 -10.20 5.38
C ASP A 176 9.52 -9.41 6.55
N ASN A 177 9.35 -8.11 6.38
CA ASN A 177 8.82 -7.22 7.42
C ASN A 177 7.46 -6.66 7.05
N SER A 178 6.56 -7.53 6.54
CA SER A 178 5.20 -7.16 6.15
C SER A 178 4.18 -8.17 6.64
N SER A 179 3.21 -7.68 7.42
CA SER A 179 1.95 -8.40 7.61
C SER A 179 1.04 -8.05 6.43
N ASP A 180 0.77 -9.04 5.56
CA ASP A 180 0.04 -8.85 4.31
C ASP A 180 -0.84 -10.06 3.97
N SER A 181 -1.31 -10.18 2.73
CA SER A 181 -2.25 -11.24 2.34
C SER A 181 -1.68 -12.65 2.47
N ARG A 182 -0.37 -12.83 2.57
CA ARG A 182 0.25 -14.14 2.86
C ARG A 182 -0.14 -14.65 4.25
N VAL A 183 -0.52 -13.76 5.16
CA VAL A 183 -1.00 -14.08 6.50
C VAL A 183 -2.53 -14.09 6.49
N MET A 184 -3.13 -15.25 6.19
CA MET A 184 -4.59 -15.39 6.04
C MET A 184 -5.39 -15.03 7.30
N SER A 185 -4.84 -15.27 8.49
CA SER A 185 -5.45 -14.87 9.77
C SER A 185 -5.31 -13.38 10.09
N GLY A 186 -4.46 -12.68 9.36
CA GLY A 186 -4.20 -11.24 9.51
C GLY A 186 -4.93 -10.42 8.46
N VAL A 187 -4.27 -10.20 7.31
CA VAL A 187 -4.83 -9.41 6.20
C VAL A 187 -5.70 -10.28 5.28
N GLY A 188 -5.18 -11.44 4.87
CA GLY A 188 -5.86 -12.35 3.95
C GLY A 188 -6.28 -11.68 2.63
N PHE A 189 -7.36 -12.17 2.03
CA PHE A 189 -7.91 -11.57 0.81
C PHE A 189 -8.69 -10.31 1.13
N VAL A 190 -8.39 -9.22 0.43
CA VAL A 190 -9.03 -7.90 0.63
C VAL A 190 -10.20 -7.73 -0.34
N PRO A 191 -11.43 -7.55 0.16
CA PRO A 191 -12.58 -7.27 -0.68
C PRO A 191 -12.43 -5.95 -1.44
N LYS A 192 -12.95 -5.87 -2.65
CA LYS A 192 -12.91 -4.66 -3.48
C LYS A 192 -13.50 -3.43 -2.82
N GLU A 193 -14.52 -3.61 -1.99
CA GLU A 193 -15.18 -2.53 -1.26
C GLU A 193 -14.28 -1.90 -0.18
N ASN A 194 -13.29 -2.66 0.33
CA ASN A 194 -12.33 -2.17 1.32
C ASN A 194 -11.28 -1.23 0.72
N ILE A 195 -11.11 -1.22 -0.60
CA ILE A 195 -10.16 -0.35 -1.29
C ILE A 195 -10.63 1.11 -1.19
N ILE A 196 -9.76 1.97 -0.62
CA ILE A 196 -9.98 3.41 -0.49
C ILE A 196 -9.53 4.14 -1.75
N GLY A 197 -8.29 3.89 -2.20
CA GLY A 197 -7.74 4.55 -3.37
C GLY A 197 -6.28 4.18 -3.65
N ARG A 198 -5.76 4.71 -4.76
CA ARG A 198 -4.37 4.55 -5.19
C ARG A 198 -3.49 5.59 -4.52
N VAL A 199 -2.32 5.19 -4.04
CA VAL A 199 -1.29 6.14 -3.62
C VAL A 199 -0.80 6.87 -4.88
N TRP A 200 -0.87 8.19 -4.83
CA TRP A 200 -0.51 9.02 -5.99
C TRP A 200 0.92 9.53 -5.89
N PHE A 201 1.19 10.33 -4.83
CA PHE A 201 2.53 10.86 -4.60
C PHE A 201 2.77 11.19 -3.14
N ILE A 202 4.06 11.33 -2.79
CA ILE A 202 4.53 11.79 -1.48
C ILE A 202 4.53 13.32 -1.50
N TRP A 203 3.68 13.98 -0.72
CA TRP A 203 3.64 15.44 -0.68
C TRP A 203 4.54 16.03 0.41
N PHE A 204 4.85 15.25 1.45
CA PHE A 204 5.75 15.64 2.53
C PHE A 204 6.44 14.40 3.11
N SER A 205 7.67 14.55 3.58
CA SER A 205 8.44 13.49 4.21
C SER A 205 9.32 14.05 5.31
N VAL A 206 9.26 13.44 6.48
CA VAL A 206 10.06 13.81 7.66
C VAL A 206 10.66 12.56 8.27
N ASP A 207 11.92 12.62 8.71
CA ASP A 207 12.55 11.48 9.33
C ASP A 207 11.97 11.16 10.73
N THR A 208 12.28 9.97 11.22
CA THR A 208 11.74 9.45 12.49
C THR A 208 12.33 10.12 13.72
N ASP A 209 13.43 10.85 13.58
CA ASP A 209 14.14 11.52 14.67
C ASP A 209 13.53 12.88 15.01
N PHE A 210 12.67 13.40 14.10
CA PHE A 210 11.95 14.66 14.32
C PHE A 210 10.99 14.57 15.51
N ARG A 211 11.09 15.57 16.39
CA ARG A 211 10.21 15.74 17.56
C ARG A 211 9.50 17.08 17.49
N LEU A 212 8.17 17.08 17.65
CA LEU A 212 7.34 18.30 17.66
C LEU A 212 7.80 19.31 18.73
N SER A 213 8.36 18.86 19.84
CA SER A 213 8.93 19.73 20.88
C SER A 213 10.12 20.57 20.41
N LYS A 214 10.72 20.21 19.27
CA LYS A 214 11.83 20.91 18.61
C LYS A 214 11.44 21.34 17.19
N PHE A 215 10.26 21.92 17.02
CA PHE A 215 9.69 22.25 15.70
C PHE A 215 10.60 23.13 14.83
N TRP A 216 11.48 23.95 15.45
CA TRP A 216 12.45 24.78 14.73
C TRP A 216 13.55 23.96 14.01
N THR A 217 13.72 22.69 14.35
CA THR A 217 14.63 21.77 13.64
C THR A 217 13.99 21.09 12.45
N LEU A 218 12.69 21.29 12.22
CA LEU A 218 11.94 20.66 11.13
C LEU A 218 12.65 20.74 9.77
N PRO A 219 13.21 21.87 9.34
CA PRO A 219 13.90 21.96 8.05
C PRO A 219 15.08 21.00 7.89
N LEU A 220 15.72 20.59 8.99
CA LEU A 220 16.85 19.65 9.00
C LEU A 220 16.40 18.18 8.92
N HIS A 221 15.13 17.91 9.19
CA HIS A 221 14.53 16.59 9.22
C HIS A 221 13.65 16.30 7.99
N ILE A 222 13.44 17.28 7.12
CA ILE A 222 12.69 17.08 5.88
C ILE A 222 13.56 16.31 4.89
N ARG A 223 13.02 15.24 4.33
CA ARG A 223 13.63 14.49 3.22
C ARG A 223 13.22 15.14 1.91
N TYR A 224 13.97 16.16 1.50
CA TYR A 224 13.67 17.00 0.33
C TYR A 224 13.64 16.21 -0.99
N ASP A 225 14.47 15.18 -1.09
CA ASP A 225 14.56 14.27 -2.24
C ASP A 225 13.31 13.42 -2.46
N ARG A 226 12.45 13.33 -1.44
CA ARG A 226 11.20 12.56 -1.50
C ARG A 226 9.96 13.41 -1.81
N LEU A 227 10.09 14.73 -1.77
CA LEU A 227 8.95 15.62 -2.00
C LEU A 227 8.45 15.51 -3.45
N PHE A 228 7.13 15.35 -3.59
CA PHE A 228 6.41 15.23 -4.88
C PHE A 228 6.80 14.01 -5.73
N ASN A 229 7.46 13.02 -5.13
CA ASN A 229 7.76 11.77 -5.82
C ASN A 229 6.47 10.99 -6.07
N ILE A 230 6.26 10.62 -7.33
CA ILE A 230 5.16 9.74 -7.75
C ILE A 230 5.47 8.33 -7.27
N VAL A 231 4.46 7.66 -6.75
CA VAL A 231 4.56 6.27 -6.29
C VAL A 231 4.04 5.37 -7.39
N ASN A 232 4.93 4.52 -7.92
CA ASN A 232 4.65 3.53 -8.96
C ASN A 232 4.63 2.12 -8.38
#